data_d5a542975cf28af001a693c2ada4e830
#
_entry.id   d5a542975cf28af001a693c2ada4e830
#
_cell.length_a   1.000
_cell.length_b   1.000
_cell.length_c   1.000
_cell.angle_alpha   90.00
_cell.angle_beta   90.00
_cell.angle_gamma   90.00
#
_symmetry.space_group_name_H-M   'P 1'
#
loop_
_entity.id
_entity.type
_entity.pdbx_description
1 polymer ?
#
loop_
_entity_poly.entity_id
_entity_poly.type
_entity_poly.pdbx_seq_one_letter_code
_entity_poly.pdbx_strand_id
1 'polypeptide(L)'
;EPVVAKDIQLSLQRLGYRVPATATSGEEAIRKAGDTHPDLILMDIVLKGKMDGVETALQIQRRQDVPVIYLTAYADNHTLERAKVTSPAGYMLKPYQANELRTTIELALHRAQHDRHMRERLRWIATTVRCIGDGIITTDRGGRVTYMNPAAEEFTQVAQDETIGMSVAALMGFPDDEVTQQGSNPADQAMTEMRLITVDEATVMSRKGEPRSIRGSVAPVVDDGGTVLGAVFVFHERALRDQSLVRSNGRDEAAWRTEERLGRPQGIINLCSWCKRVPDQSGEWYDLATFIAERSAIQFN
;
A
#
# COMPACT_ATOMS: atom_id res chain seq x y z
N GLU A 1 23.36 -25.57 25.84
CA GLU A 1 24.23 -25.78 27.02
C GLU A 1 24.26 -24.51 27.86
N PRO A 2 24.00 -24.54 29.18
CA PRO A 2 23.87 -23.33 30.00
C PRO A 2 25.13 -22.44 30.02
N VAL A 3 26.31 -23.06 29.90
CA VAL A 3 27.60 -22.35 29.89
C VAL A 3 27.75 -21.51 28.63
N VAL A 4 27.41 -22.06 27.48
CA VAL A 4 27.45 -21.35 26.18
C VAL A 4 26.48 -20.19 26.13
N ALA A 5 25.26 -20.38 26.62
CA ALA A 5 24.26 -19.30 26.70
C ALA A 5 24.74 -18.13 27.62
N LYS A 6 25.41 -18.46 28.70
CA LYS A 6 25.99 -17.45 29.62
C LYS A 6 27.14 -16.66 28.98
N ASP A 7 28.02 -17.33 28.24
CA ASP A 7 29.10 -16.72 27.52
C ASP A 7 28.61 -15.79 26.39
N ILE A 8 27.61 -16.23 25.63
CA ILE A 8 26.91 -15.40 24.63
C ILE A 8 26.32 -14.16 25.30
N GLN A 9 25.62 -14.33 26.42
CA GLN A 9 24.97 -13.25 27.14
C GLN A 9 26.02 -12.19 27.56
N LEU A 10 27.16 -12.61 28.12
CA LEU A 10 28.24 -11.71 28.54
C LEU A 10 28.87 -10.99 27.34
N SER A 11 29.07 -11.70 26.23
CA SER A 11 29.62 -11.12 25.01
C SER A 11 28.69 -10.06 24.43
N LEU A 12 27.39 -10.33 24.37
CA LEU A 12 26.36 -9.37 23.90
C LEU A 12 26.29 -8.14 24.79
N GLN A 13 26.34 -8.31 26.12
CA GLN A 13 26.33 -7.20 27.07
C GLN A 13 27.58 -6.31 26.91
N ARG A 14 28.76 -6.90 26.67
CA ARG A 14 30.00 -6.14 26.37
C ARG A 14 29.90 -5.35 25.07
N LEU A 15 29.15 -5.86 24.09
CA LEU A 15 28.88 -5.18 22.83
C LEU A 15 27.76 -4.12 22.94
N GLY A 16 27.16 -3.93 24.12
CA GLY A 16 26.14 -2.91 24.39
C GLY A 16 24.69 -3.39 24.16
N TYR A 17 24.49 -4.66 23.86
CA TYR A 17 23.13 -5.22 23.69
C TYR A 17 22.49 -5.58 25.03
N ARG A 18 21.21 -5.31 25.16
CA ARG A 18 20.41 -5.78 26.31
C ARG A 18 19.92 -7.21 26.04
N VAL A 19 20.22 -8.13 26.95
CA VAL A 19 19.74 -9.51 26.87
C VAL A 19 18.69 -9.71 27.97
N PRO A 20 17.40 -9.53 27.67
CA PRO A 20 16.33 -9.58 28.67
C PRO A 20 16.06 -11.00 29.16
N ALA A 21 16.32 -12.01 28.33
CA ALA A 21 16.08 -13.40 28.68
C ALA A 21 17.02 -14.37 27.95
N THR A 22 17.25 -15.52 28.59
CA THR A 22 17.84 -16.71 27.96
C THR A 22 16.91 -17.90 28.19
N ALA A 23 16.84 -18.84 27.26
CA ALA A 23 16.01 -20.01 27.34
C ALA A 23 16.83 -21.29 27.12
N THR A 24 16.43 -22.38 27.75
CA THR A 24 17.11 -23.69 27.67
C THR A 24 16.31 -24.71 26.88
N SER A 25 15.01 -24.44 26.59
CA SER A 25 14.15 -25.26 25.75
C SER A 25 13.31 -24.41 24.81
N GLY A 26 12.71 -25.03 23.79
CA GLY A 26 11.86 -24.37 22.83
C GLY A 26 10.60 -23.77 23.48
N GLU A 27 9.97 -24.49 24.39
CA GLU A 27 8.77 -24.03 25.11
C GLU A 27 9.07 -22.80 25.97
N GLU A 28 10.22 -22.81 26.64
CA GLU A 28 10.69 -21.66 27.42
C GLU A 28 11.01 -20.47 26.52
N ALA A 29 11.63 -20.68 25.35
CA ALA A 29 11.94 -19.65 24.39
C ALA A 29 10.67 -18.97 23.84
N ILE A 30 9.65 -19.75 23.48
CA ILE A 30 8.34 -19.23 22.99
C ILE A 30 7.70 -18.35 24.05
N ARG A 31 7.64 -18.80 25.29
CA ARG A 31 7.05 -18.03 26.40
C ARG A 31 7.81 -16.72 26.60
N LYS A 32 9.14 -16.80 26.78
CA LYS A 32 9.98 -15.63 27.04
C LYS A 32 9.98 -14.63 25.88
N ALA A 33 9.96 -15.10 24.64
CA ALA A 33 9.83 -14.22 23.47
C ALA A 33 8.51 -13.43 23.51
N GLY A 34 7.39 -14.10 23.92
CA GLY A 34 6.11 -13.43 24.09
C GLY A 34 6.11 -12.38 25.21
N ASP A 35 6.82 -12.64 26.32
CA ASP A 35 6.87 -11.72 27.47
C ASP A 35 7.81 -10.53 27.25
N THR A 36 8.91 -10.72 26.49
CA THR A 36 9.99 -9.72 26.39
C THR A 36 9.98 -8.94 25.08
N HIS A 37 9.26 -9.40 24.05
CA HIS A 37 9.22 -8.80 22.71
C HIS A 37 10.61 -8.38 22.21
N PRO A 38 11.54 -9.34 22.01
CA PRO A 38 12.91 -9.02 21.63
C PRO A 38 12.98 -8.50 20.19
N ASP A 39 13.96 -7.61 19.92
CA ASP A 39 14.24 -7.11 18.58
C ASP A 39 14.92 -8.15 17.68
N LEU A 40 15.58 -9.17 18.29
CA LEU A 40 16.27 -10.25 17.61
C LEU A 40 16.40 -11.46 18.53
N ILE A 41 16.39 -12.66 17.95
CA ILE A 41 16.61 -13.92 18.65
C ILE A 41 17.85 -14.62 18.09
N LEU A 42 18.76 -15.00 18.98
CA LEU A 42 19.81 -15.96 18.68
C LEU A 42 19.30 -17.35 19.08
N MET A 43 19.16 -18.23 18.12
CA MET A 43 18.54 -19.55 18.29
C MET A 43 19.54 -20.65 17.97
N ASP A 44 19.83 -21.49 18.96
CA ASP A 44 20.54 -22.73 18.68
C ASP A 44 19.62 -23.70 17.91
N ILE A 45 20.11 -24.29 16.85
CA ILE A 45 19.34 -25.29 16.09
C ILE A 45 19.03 -26.51 16.94
N VAL A 46 20.01 -26.94 17.77
CA VAL A 46 19.87 -28.08 18.64
C VAL A 46 19.47 -27.63 20.03
N LEU A 47 18.17 -27.76 20.37
CA LEU A 47 17.64 -27.46 21.67
C LEU A 47 17.38 -28.74 22.47
N LYS A 48 17.36 -28.61 23.81
CA LYS A 48 16.88 -29.67 24.69
C LYS A 48 15.34 -29.65 24.71
N GLY A 49 14.73 -30.80 24.62
CA GLY A 49 13.27 -30.93 24.71
C GLY A 49 12.65 -31.62 23.51
N LYS A 50 11.36 -31.40 23.32
CA LYS A 50 10.57 -32.03 22.23
C LYS A 50 10.68 -31.29 20.90
N MET A 51 11.02 -30.01 20.94
CA MET A 51 11.12 -29.13 19.77
C MET A 51 12.57 -28.74 19.53
N ASP A 52 12.98 -28.72 18.27
CA ASP A 52 14.27 -28.15 17.88
C ASP A 52 14.18 -26.62 17.69
N GLY A 53 15.33 -25.97 17.40
CA GLY A 53 15.38 -24.51 17.25
C GLY A 53 14.59 -24.02 16.04
N VAL A 54 14.48 -24.82 14.97
CA VAL A 54 13.73 -24.44 13.76
C VAL A 54 12.22 -24.44 14.04
N GLU A 55 11.71 -25.48 14.68
CA GLU A 55 10.30 -25.56 15.08
C GLU A 55 9.94 -24.46 16.07
N THR A 56 10.85 -24.18 17.02
CA THR A 56 10.69 -23.11 17.99
C THR A 56 10.61 -21.74 17.32
N ALA A 57 11.53 -21.46 16.38
CA ALA A 57 11.52 -20.21 15.63
C ALA A 57 10.25 -20.02 14.80
N LEU A 58 9.77 -21.07 14.11
CA LEU A 58 8.50 -21.03 13.39
C LEU A 58 7.32 -20.66 14.29
N GLN A 59 7.24 -21.24 15.49
CA GLN A 59 6.17 -20.92 16.41
C GLN A 59 6.23 -19.49 16.95
N ILE A 60 7.44 -18.97 17.18
CA ILE A 60 7.63 -17.58 17.58
C ILE A 60 7.25 -16.64 16.43
N GLN A 61 7.75 -16.88 15.23
CA GLN A 61 7.51 -16.02 14.05
C GLN A 61 6.04 -15.98 13.60
N ARG A 62 5.24 -17.03 13.90
CA ARG A 62 3.78 -17.00 13.69
C ARG A 62 3.07 -15.99 14.57
N ARG A 63 3.65 -15.62 15.72
CA ARG A 63 3.04 -14.72 16.71
C ARG A 63 3.59 -13.31 16.65
N GLN A 64 4.85 -13.16 16.24
CA GLN A 64 5.56 -11.88 16.23
C GLN A 64 6.60 -11.85 15.14
N ASP A 65 6.75 -10.69 14.49
CA ASP A 65 7.71 -10.43 13.42
C ASP A 65 9.08 -10.13 14.04
N VAL A 66 9.83 -11.18 14.39
CA VAL A 66 11.15 -11.07 15.01
C VAL A 66 12.19 -11.81 14.16
N PRO A 67 13.33 -11.15 13.82
CA PRO A 67 14.42 -11.79 13.10
C PRO A 67 15.10 -12.83 13.97
N VAL A 68 15.41 -14.00 13.36
CA VAL A 68 16.10 -15.09 14.02
C VAL A 68 17.45 -15.33 13.33
N ILE A 69 18.52 -15.37 14.12
CA ILE A 69 19.84 -15.84 13.69
C ILE A 69 20.05 -17.22 14.29
N TYR A 70 20.33 -18.21 13.43
CA TYR A 70 20.63 -19.55 13.91
C TYR A 70 22.10 -19.70 14.28
N LEU A 71 22.34 -20.32 15.44
CA LEU A 71 23.65 -20.77 15.87
C LEU A 71 23.78 -22.26 15.58
N THR A 72 24.81 -22.67 14.83
CA THR A 72 25.00 -24.06 14.44
C THR A 72 26.46 -24.50 14.65
N ALA A 73 26.65 -25.72 15.12
CA ALA A 73 27.97 -26.33 15.27
C ALA A 73 28.46 -26.99 13.97
N TYR A 74 27.56 -27.28 13.03
CA TYR A 74 27.87 -27.97 11.77
C TYR A 74 26.87 -27.56 10.69
N ALA A 75 27.39 -27.34 9.48
CA ALA A 75 26.55 -27.06 8.30
C ALA A 75 25.99 -28.38 7.74
N ASP A 76 25.14 -29.08 8.50
CA ASP A 76 24.35 -30.17 7.92
C ASP A 76 23.37 -29.61 6.93
N ASN A 77 23.52 -29.94 5.66
CA ASN A 77 22.70 -29.45 4.56
C ASN A 77 21.18 -29.67 4.80
N HIS A 78 20.82 -30.78 5.43
CA HIS A 78 19.41 -31.08 5.73
C HIS A 78 18.81 -30.11 6.75
N THR A 79 19.56 -29.79 7.80
CA THR A 79 19.13 -28.86 8.84
C THR A 79 19.08 -27.42 8.33
N LEU A 80 20.03 -27.03 7.46
CA LEU A 80 20.02 -25.72 6.79
C LEU A 80 18.82 -25.57 5.83
N GLU A 81 18.48 -26.60 5.06
CA GLU A 81 17.30 -26.58 4.19
C GLU A 81 16.00 -26.41 4.99
N ARG A 82 15.86 -27.10 6.12
CA ARG A 82 14.71 -26.91 7.03
C ARG A 82 14.67 -25.50 7.60
N ALA A 83 15.81 -24.96 8.01
CA ALA A 83 15.90 -23.61 8.57
C ALA A 83 15.58 -22.51 7.54
N LYS A 84 15.79 -22.72 6.24
CA LYS A 84 15.41 -21.76 5.17
C LYS A 84 13.92 -21.44 5.16
N VAL A 85 13.06 -22.38 5.54
CA VAL A 85 11.60 -22.18 5.59
C VAL A 85 11.21 -21.05 6.56
N THR A 86 12.03 -20.80 7.58
CA THR A 86 11.81 -19.70 8.55
C THR A 86 12.27 -18.35 8.05
N SER A 87 12.84 -18.26 6.84
CA SER A 87 13.46 -17.04 6.31
C SER A 87 14.37 -16.36 7.34
N PRO A 88 15.41 -17.05 7.83
CA PRO A 88 16.23 -16.54 8.93
C PRO A 88 16.99 -15.29 8.53
N ALA A 89 17.21 -14.40 9.49
CA ALA A 89 17.99 -13.19 9.29
C ALA A 89 19.49 -13.47 9.13
N GLY A 90 19.96 -14.66 9.53
CA GLY A 90 21.33 -15.12 9.35
C GLY A 90 21.62 -16.47 9.99
N TYR A 91 22.82 -16.95 9.71
CA TYR A 91 23.40 -18.16 10.32
C TYR A 91 24.76 -17.81 10.88
N MET A 92 25.14 -18.44 11.98
CA MET A 92 26.44 -18.29 12.59
C MET A 92 26.98 -19.66 12.99
N LEU A 93 28.21 -19.94 12.57
CA LEU A 93 28.91 -21.18 12.92
C LEU A 93 29.58 -21.06 14.29
N LYS A 94 29.49 -22.09 15.10
CA LYS A 94 30.26 -22.21 16.36
C LYS A 94 31.59 -22.89 16.06
N PRO A 95 32.73 -22.43 16.66
CA PRO A 95 32.89 -21.28 17.52
C PRO A 95 32.94 -19.97 16.73
N TYR A 96 32.34 -18.88 17.23
CA TYR A 96 32.30 -17.56 16.61
C TYR A 96 33.12 -16.53 17.42
N GLN A 97 33.57 -15.48 16.73
CA GLN A 97 34.26 -14.36 17.34
C GLN A 97 33.27 -13.24 17.68
N ALA A 98 33.62 -12.40 18.68
CA ALA A 98 32.80 -11.26 19.12
C ALA A 98 32.46 -10.29 17.95
N ASN A 99 33.43 -10.03 17.06
CA ASN A 99 33.24 -9.17 15.90
C ASN A 99 32.26 -9.77 14.89
N GLU A 100 32.32 -11.08 14.66
CA GLU A 100 31.39 -11.80 13.78
C GLU A 100 29.96 -11.74 14.35
N LEU A 101 29.82 -11.99 15.66
CA LEU A 101 28.56 -11.88 16.35
C LEU A 101 27.94 -10.49 16.18
N ARG A 102 28.73 -9.43 16.42
CA ARG A 102 28.29 -8.05 16.26
C ARG A 102 27.83 -7.76 14.83
N THR A 103 28.68 -8.05 13.86
CA THR A 103 28.39 -7.74 12.45
C THR A 103 27.13 -8.47 11.96
N THR A 104 26.97 -9.75 12.33
CA THR A 104 25.79 -10.53 11.94
C THR A 104 24.52 -9.97 12.58
N ILE A 105 24.57 -9.55 13.85
CA ILE A 105 23.41 -8.94 14.53
C ILE A 105 23.07 -7.59 13.90
N GLU A 106 24.05 -6.71 13.67
CA GLU A 106 23.83 -5.39 13.08
C GLU A 106 23.19 -5.52 11.68
N LEU A 107 23.70 -6.43 10.84
CA LEU A 107 23.13 -6.69 9.52
C LEU A 107 21.70 -7.25 9.60
N ALA A 108 21.46 -8.18 10.51
CA ALA A 108 20.13 -8.77 10.70
C ALA A 108 19.11 -7.73 11.18
N LEU A 109 19.46 -6.90 12.15
CA LEU A 109 18.60 -5.82 12.64
C LEU A 109 18.32 -4.78 11.56
N HIS A 110 19.34 -4.35 10.81
CA HIS A 110 19.20 -3.39 9.73
C HIS A 110 18.25 -3.93 8.63
N ARG A 111 18.44 -5.18 8.22
CA ARG A 111 17.56 -5.83 7.22
C ARG A 111 16.12 -5.91 7.74
N ALA A 112 15.92 -6.36 8.98
CA ALA A 112 14.58 -6.47 9.56
C ALA A 112 13.87 -5.10 9.67
N GLN A 113 14.62 -4.03 10.01
CA GLN A 113 14.07 -2.67 10.02
C GLN A 113 13.67 -2.22 8.62
N HIS A 114 14.50 -2.46 7.61
CA HIS A 114 14.20 -2.10 6.23
C HIS A 114 12.95 -2.83 5.73
N ASP A 115 12.85 -4.15 5.96
CA ASP A 115 11.70 -4.96 5.55
C ASP A 115 10.41 -4.54 6.27
N ARG A 116 10.51 -4.15 7.56
CA ARG A 116 9.38 -3.62 8.33
C ARG A 116 8.90 -2.29 7.75
N HIS A 117 9.79 -1.34 7.51
CA HIS A 117 9.46 -0.05 6.91
C HIS A 117 8.83 -0.21 5.50
N MET A 118 9.37 -1.14 4.70
CA MET A 118 8.79 -1.41 3.38
C MET A 118 7.37 -1.96 3.49
N ARG A 119 7.14 -2.93 4.39
CA ARG A 119 5.78 -3.47 4.63
C ARG A 119 4.81 -2.42 5.17
N GLU A 120 5.27 -1.55 6.08
CA GLU A 120 4.46 -0.44 6.59
C GLU A 120 4.08 0.54 5.49
N ARG A 121 5.02 0.92 4.61
CA ARG A 121 4.75 1.78 3.46
C ARG A 121 3.73 1.17 2.50
N LEU A 122 3.89 -0.12 2.16
CA LEU A 122 2.94 -0.82 1.31
C LEU A 122 1.54 -0.89 1.94
N ARG A 123 1.46 -1.19 3.24
CA ARG A 123 0.19 -1.17 3.98
C ARG A 123 -0.45 0.21 3.99
N TRP A 124 0.37 1.24 4.20
CA TRP A 124 -0.12 2.63 4.20
C TRP A 124 -0.69 3.01 2.84
N ILE A 125 0.02 2.73 1.74
CA ILE A 125 -0.44 2.97 0.37
C ILE A 125 -1.75 2.21 0.11
N ALA A 126 -1.79 0.91 0.40
CA ALA A 126 -2.98 0.08 0.21
C ALA A 126 -4.18 0.62 1.00
N THR A 127 -3.97 1.02 2.27
CA THR A 127 -5.01 1.61 3.11
C THR A 127 -5.49 2.94 2.54
N THR A 128 -4.57 3.81 2.10
CA THR A 128 -4.93 5.11 1.51
C THR A 128 -5.81 4.93 0.28
N VAL A 129 -5.43 4.03 -0.64
CA VAL A 129 -6.23 3.74 -1.84
C VAL A 129 -7.62 3.17 -1.47
N ARG A 130 -7.70 2.36 -0.42
CA ARG A 130 -8.97 1.82 0.07
C ARG A 130 -9.90 2.87 0.69
N CYS A 131 -9.34 3.93 1.28
CA CYS A 131 -10.13 5.01 1.92
C CYS A 131 -10.58 6.11 0.93
N ILE A 132 -10.12 6.07 -0.32
CA ILE A 132 -10.57 7.01 -1.35
C ILE A 132 -12.02 6.68 -1.71
N GLY A 133 -12.90 7.70 -1.65
CA GLY A 133 -14.32 7.56 -1.99
C GLY A 133 -14.60 7.43 -3.49
N ASP A 134 -13.63 7.77 -4.33
CA ASP A 134 -13.71 7.55 -5.77
C ASP A 134 -13.41 6.08 -6.11
N GLY A 135 -14.10 5.54 -7.12
CA GLY A 135 -13.80 4.22 -7.63
C GLY A 135 -12.44 4.19 -8.31
N ILE A 136 -11.60 3.23 -7.92
CA ILE A 136 -10.28 3.00 -8.53
C ILE A 136 -10.24 1.58 -9.07
N ILE A 137 -9.92 1.45 -10.35
CA ILE A 137 -9.69 0.17 -11.01
C ILE A 137 -8.34 0.25 -11.73
N THR A 138 -7.48 -0.75 -11.55
CA THR A 138 -6.25 -0.88 -12.34
C THR A 138 -6.34 -2.08 -13.28
N THR A 139 -5.64 -1.99 -14.41
CA THR A 139 -5.59 -3.06 -15.40
C THR A 139 -4.14 -3.42 -15.74
N ASP A 140 -3.97 -4.59 -16.32
CA ASP A 140 -2.76 -4.94 -17.06
C ASP A 140 -2.75 -4.33 -18.47
N ARG A 141 -1.70 -4.65 -19.26
CA ARG A 141 -1.56 -4.19 -20.65
C ARG A 141 -2.67 -4.69 -21.59
N GLY A 142 -3.33 -5.77 -21.22
CA GLY A 142 -4.44 -6.35 -21.97
C GLY A 142 -5.82 -5.81 -21.55
N GLY A 143 -5.86 -4.76 -20.72
CA GLY A 143 -7.11 -4.19 -20.21
C GLY A 143 -7.84 -5.09 -19.22
N ARG A 144 -7.13 -6.06 -18.61
CA ARG A 144 -7.70 -6.95 -17.60
C ARG A 144 -7.49 -6.38 -16.22
N VAL A 145 -8.53 -6.41 -15.40
CA VAL A 145 -8.52 -5.90 -14.02
C VAL A 145 -7.46 -6.61 -13.18
N THR A 146 -6.62 -5.83 -12.54
CA THR A 146 -5.59 -6.29 -11.60
C THR A 146 -5.87 -5.87 -10.15
N TYR A 147 -6.63 -4.79 -9.95
CA TYR A 147 -7.04 -4.32 -8.63
C TYR A 147 -8.31 -3.47 -8.73
N MET A 148 -9.10 -3.48 -7.66
CA MET A 148 -10.27 -2.63 -7.49
C MET A 148 -10.39 -2.21 -6.02
N ASN A 149 -10.67 -0.92 -5.75
CA ASN A 149 -10.88 -0.47 -4.38
C ASN A 149 -12.35 -0.67 -3.95
N PRO A 150 -12.67 -0.59 -2.64
CA PRO A 150 -14.03 -0.79 -2.14
C PRO A 150 -15.09 0.12 -2.78
N ALA A 151 -14.74 1.38 -3.10
CA ALA A 151 -15.67 2.29 -3.76
C ALA A 151 -16.04 1.79 -5.18
N ALA A 152 -15.09 1.22 -5.91
CA ALA A 152 -15.35 0.61 -7.21
C ALA A 152 -16.16 -0.69 -7.07
N GLU A 153 -15.96 -1.50 -6.03
CA GLU A 153 -16.79 -2.68 -5.74
C GLU A 153 -18.25 -2.29 -5.46
N GLU A 154 -18.46 -1.25 -4.65
CA GLU A 154 -19.78 -0.73 -4.34
C GLU A 154 -20.48 -0.19 -5.61
N PHE A 155 -19.71 0.49 -6.45
CA PHE A 155 -20.22 1.03 -7.71
C PHE A 155 -20.58 -0.07 -8.71
N THR A 156 -19.68 -1.00 -8.98
CA THR A 156 -19.90 -2.11 -9.95
C THR A 156 -20.80 -3.20 -9.41
N GLN A 157 -20.95 -3.29 -8.09
CA GLN A 157 -21.64 -4.36 -7.36
C GLN A 157 -21.04 -5.75 -7.60
N VAL A 158 -19.73 -5.79 -7.81
CA VAL A 158 -18.94 -7.02 -7.97
C VAL A 158 -17.72 -6.95 -7.04
N ALA A 159 -17.45 -8.02 -6.32
CA ALA A 159 -16.28 -8.09 -5.44
C ALA A 159 -14.97 -8.16 -6.25
N GLN A 160 -13.90 -7.59 -5.73
CA GLN A 160 -12.60 -7.59 -6.39
C GLN A 160 -12.15 -8.99 -6.82
N ASP A 161 -12.30 -9.98 -5.93
CA ASP A 161 -11.85 -11.35 -6.19
C ASP A 161 -12.55 -12.00 -7.41
N GLU A 162 -13.78 -11.56 -7.74
CA GLU A 162 -14.51 -12.01 -8.90
C GLU A 162 -14.11 -11.28 -10.19
N THR A 163 -13.48 -10.09 -10.07
CA THR A 163 -13.19 -9.22 -11.22
C THR A 163 -11.77 -9.36 -11.74
N ILE A 164 -10.84 -9.86 -10.92
CA ILE A 164 -9.43 -10.03 -11.32
C ILE A 164 -9.33 -10.88 -12.58
N GLY A 165 -8.66 -10.33 -13.62
CA GLY A 165 -8.50 -10.95 -14.93
C GLY A 165 -9.68 -10.74 -15.89
N MET A 166 -10.81 -10.16 -15.46
CA MET A 166 -11.91 -9.76 -16.35
C MET A 166 -11.52 -8.53 -17.18
N SER A 167 -12.09 -8.39 -18.37
CA SER A 167 -11.95 -7.15 -19.14
C SER A 167 -12.62 -5.99 -18.41
N VAL A 168 -11.91 -4.87 -18.25
CA VAL A 168 -12.48 -3.65 -17.64
C VAL A 168 -13.66 -3.10 -18.47
N ALA A 169 -13.62 -3.23 -19.80
CA ALA A 169 -14.70 -2.82 -20.65
C ALA A 169 -15.98 -3.64 -20.38
N ALA A 170 -15.84 -4.96 -20.22
CA ALA A 170 -16.97 -5.83 -19.87
C ALA A 170 -17.48 -5.57 -18.45
N LEU A 171 -16.59 -5.30 -17.50
CA LEU A 171 -16.95 -4.98 -16.11
C LEU A 171 -17.73 -3.67 -16.01
N MET A 172 -17.27 -2.64 -16.71
CA MET A 172 -17.88 -1.30 -16.68
C MET A 172 -19.10 -1.21 -17.62
N GLY A 173 -19.32 -2.23 -18.47
CA GLY A 173 -20.45 -2.25 -19.40
C GLY A 173 -20.42 -1.04 -20.33
N PHE A 174 -19.24 -0.62 -20.78
CA PHE A 174 -19.14 0.42 -21.78
C PHE A 174 -19.82 -0.04 -23.06
N PRO A 175 -20.83 0.70 -23.59
CA PRO A 175 -21.39 0.38 -24.86
C PRO A 175 -20.31 0.48 -25.94
N ASP A 176 -20.27 -0.49 -26.86
CA ASP A 176 -19.23 -0.55 -27.90
C ASP A 176 -19.22 0.71 -28.80
N ASP A 177 -20.32 1.48 -28.81
CA ASP A 177 -20.53 2.60 -29.73
C ASP A 177 -20.50 4.00 -29.12
N GLU A 178 -20.48 4.17 -27.76
CA GLU A 178 -20.71 5.51 -27.15
C GLU A 178 -19.52 6.11 -26.38
N VAL A 179 -18.45 5.36 -26.10
CA VAL A 179 -17.45 5.81 -25.10
C VAL A 179 -16.45 6.83 -25.62
N THR A 180 -16.21 6.86 -26.92
CA THR A 180 -15.48 7.97 -27.57
C THR A 180 -15.92 8.08 -29.01
N GLN A 181 -15.84 9.28 -29.61
CA GLN A 181 -16.06 9.50 -31.05
C GLN A 181 -15.15 8.63 -31.97
N GLN A 182 -14.36 7.70 -31.40
CA GLN A 182 -13.41 6.82 -32.08
C GLN A 182 -13.56 5.33 -31.70
N GLY A 183 -14.58 4.91 -30.91
CA GLY A 183 -14.88 3.49 -30.69
C GLY A 183 -13.83 2.66 -29.93
N SER A 184 -12.85 3.27 -29.25
CA SER A 184 -11.83 2.56 -28.49
C SER A 184 -12.04 2.69 -26.98
N ASN A 185 -11.77 1.59 -26.25
CA ASN A 185 -11.79 1.54 -24.79
C ASN A 185 -10.85 2.64 -24.22
N PRO A 186 -11.30 3.50 -23.27
CA PRO A 186 -10.46 4.56 -22.68
C PRO A 186 -9.13 4.05 -22.11
N ALA A 187 -9.05 2.80 -21.65
CA ALA A 187 -7.80 2.21 -21.20
C ALA A 187 -6.81 2.01 -22.35
N ASP A 188 -7.28 1.45 -23.47
CA ASP A 188 -6.45 1.22 -24.64
C ASP A 188 -5.96 2.54 -25.23
N GLN A 189 -6.83 3.55 -25.24
CA GLN A 189 -6.49 4.88 -25.69
C GLN A 189 -5.43 5.52 -24.78
N ALA A 190 -5.61 5.48 -23.45
CA ALA A 190 -4.64 6.03 -22.50
C ALA A 190 -3.27 5.35 -22.63
N MET A 191 -3.25 4.02 -22.78
CA MET A 191 -2.02 3.26 -22.94
C MET A 191 -1.31 3.52 -24.28
N THR A 192 -2.08 3.67 -25.36
CA THR A 192 -1.54 3.92 -26.72
C THR A 192 -1.03 5.34 -26.87
N GLU A 193 -1.79 6.31 -26.40
CA GLU A 193 -1.45 7.73 -26.52
C GLU A 193 -0.52 8.22 -25.39
N MET A 194 -0.23 7.37 -24.40
CA MET A 194 0.64 7.68 -23.25
C MET A 194 0.22 8.98 -22.54
N ARG A 195 -1.09 9.24 -22.44
CA ARG A 195 -1.64 10.43 -21.80
C ARG A 195 -2.87 10.11 -20.97
N LEU A 196 -3.21 11.02 -20.08
CA LEU A 196 -4.44 10.99 -19.33
C LEU A 196 -5.63 11.24 -20.26
N ILE A 197 -6.63 10.37 -20.22
CA ILE A 197 -7.90 10.49 -20.91
C ILE A 197 -8.96 10.90 -19.89
N THR A 198 -9.66 11.99 -20.13
CA THR A 198 -10.77 12.43 -19.28
C THR A 198 -12.08 11.82 -19.80
N VAL A 199 -12.87 11.30 -18.88
CA VAL A 199 -14.22 10.78 -19.12
C VAL A 199 -15.17 11.76 -18.42
N ASP A 200 -15.68 12.75 -19.17
CA ASP A 200 -16.52 13.82 -18.61
C ASP A 200 -17.93 13.35 -18.23
N GLU A 201 -18.49 12.47 -19.04
CA GLU A 201 -19.78 11.83 -18.78
C GLU A 201 -19.84 10.50 -19.55
N ALA A 202 -19.92 9.41 -18.82
CA ALA A 202 -20.16 8.10 -19.40
C ALA A 202 -21.26 7.38 -18.63
N THR A 203 -22.12 6.69 -19.34
CA THR A 203 -23.10 5.80 -18.73
C THR A 203 -22.51 4.40 -18.71
N VAL A 204 -22.36 3.85 -17.54
CA VAL A 204 -21.91 2.46 -17.34
C VAL A 204 -23.05 1.64 -16.76
N MET A 205 -23.07 0.37 -17.10
CA MET A 205 -24.12 -0.55 -16.64
C MET A 205 -23.59 -1.32 -15.42
N SER A 206 -24.26 -1.20 -14.27
CA SER A 206 -23.98 -2.08 -13.14
C SER A 206 -24.34 -3.53 -13.47
N ARG A 207 -23.79 -4.49 -12.70
CA ARG A 207 -24.13 -5.92 -12.88
C ARG A 207 -25.64 -6.21 -12.81
N LYS A 208 -26.42 -5.38 -12.13
CA LYS A 208 -27.89 -5.49 -12.06
C LYS A 208 -28.60 -4.86 -13.26
N GLY A 209 -27.86 -4.33 -14.24
CA GLY A 209 -28.43 -3.67 -15.40
C GLY A 209 -28.94 -2.26 -15.13
N GLU A 210 -28.56 -1.65 -14.01
CA GLU A 210 -28.89 -0.26 -13.69
C GLU A 210 -27.89 0.68 -14.36
N PRO A 211 -28.33 1.65 -15.16
CA PRO A 211 -27.43 2.65 -15.73
C PRO A 211 -26.96 3.62 -14.64
N ARG A 212 -25.67 3.83 -14.56
CA ARG A 212 -25.02 4.78 -13.64
C ARG A 212 -24.15 5.75 -14.43
N SER A 213 -24.27 7.04 -14.14
CA SER A 213 -23.44 8.06 -14.76
C SER A 213 -22.15 8.23 -13.96
N ILE A 214 -21.02 8.20 -14.66
CA ILE A 214 -19.70 8.44 -14.06
C ILE A 214 -19.01 9.62 -14.71
N ARG A 215 -18.15 10.24 -13.94
CA ARG A 215 -17.11 11.16 -14.38
C ARG A 215 -15.78 10.67 -13.83
N GLY A 216 -14.71 10.78 -14.61
CA GLY A 216 -13.42 10.32 -14.15
C GLY A 216 -12.31 10.55 -15.14
N SER A 217 -11.23 9.81 -14.95
CA SER A 217 -10.07 9.83 -15.83
C SER A 217 -9.40 8.45 -15.88
N VAL A 218 -8.71 8.22 -16.97
CA VAL A 218 -7.90 7.02 -17.18
C VAL A 218 -6.49 7.46 -17.53
N ALA A 219 -5.50 6.94 -16.81
CA ALA A 219 -4.10 7.23 -17.03
C ALA A 219 -3.30 5.95 -17.27
N PRO A 220 -2.26 5.98 -18.13
CA PRO A 220 -1.36 4.85 -18.27
C PRO A 220 -0.51 4.70 -17.01
N VAL A 221 -0.25 3.46 -16.60
CA VAL A 221 0.73 3.11 -15.57
C VAL A 221 2.01 2.69 -16.29
N VAL A 222 3.11 3.37 -15.98
CA VAL A 222 4.41 3.12 -16.61
C VAL A 222 5.47 2.79 -15.57
N ASP A 223 6.45 1.97 -15.93
CA ASP A 223 7.64 1.73 -15.11
C ASP A 223 8.68 2.86 -15.26
N ASP A 224 9.77 2.78 -14.49
CA ASP A 224 10.88 3.75 -14.54
C ASP A 224 11.57 3.82 -15.91
N GLY A 225 11.41 2.81 -16.75
CA GLY A 225 11.90 2.73 -18.12
C GLY A 225 10.95 3.29 -19.16
N GLY A 226 9.76 3.77 -18.74
CA GLY A 226 8.72 4.27 -19.65
C GLY A 226 7.90 3.16 -20.32
N THR A 227 8.02 1.90 -19.88
CA THR A 227 7.23 0.80 -20.41
C THR A 227 5.84 0.81 -19.80
N VAL A 228 4.80 0.75 -20.61
CA VAL A 228 3.41 0.65 -20.12
C VAL A 228 3.20 -0.65 -19.39
N LEU A 229 2.73 -0.60 -18.17
CA LEU A 229 2.36 -1.75 -17.34
C LEU A 229 0.86 -2.05 -17.39
N GLY A 230 0.03 -1.02 -17.65
CA GLY A 230 -1.41 -1.08 -17.69
C GLY A 230 -2.03 0.30 -17.62
N ALA A 231 -3.25 0.40 -17.12
CA ALA A 231 -3.95 1.66 -16.92
C ALA A 231 -4.61 1.72 -15.54
N VAL A 232 -4.83 2.93 -15.05
CA VAL A 232 -5.61 3.22 -13.85
C VAL A 232 -6.82 4.08 -14.20
N PHE A 233 -8.00 3.61 -13.79
CA PHE A 233 -9.25 4.35 -13.83
C PHE A 233 -9.50 4.97 -12.47
N VAL A 234 -9.82 6.25 -12.44
CA VAL A 234 -10.33 6.93 -11.25
C VAL A 234 -11.66 7.58 -11.63
N PHE A 235 -12.73 7.23 -10.95
CA PHE A 235 -14.06 7.72 -11.30
C PHE A 235 -14.94 7.90 -10.05
N HIS A 236 -15.91 8.79 -10.14
CA HIS A 236 -16.96 8.98 -9.14
C HIS A 236 -18.33 8.91 -9.79
N GLU A 237 -19.31 8.43 -9.05
CA GLU A 237 -20.67 8.43 -9.47
C GLU A 237 -21.23 9.86 -9.45
N ARG A 238 -21.84 10.25 -10.55
CA ARG A 238 -22.59 11.49 -10.61
C ARG A 238 -24.04 11.17 -10.25
N ALA A 239 -24.52 11.70 -9.13
CA ALA A 239 -25.94 11.63 -8.82
C ALA A 239 -26.74 12.20 -10.02
N LEU A 240 -27.60 11.40 -10.60
CA LEU A 240 -28.55 11.86 -11.59
C LEU A 240 -29.39 12.95 -10.92
N ARG A 241 -29.08 14.21 -11.20
CA ARG A 241 -29.98 15.30 -10.82
C ARG A 241 -31.30 15.03 -11.52
N ASP A 242 -32.31 14.73 -10.71
CA ASP A 242 -33.67 14.52 -11.16
C ASP A 242 -34.07 15.71 -12.06
N GLN A 243 -34.12 15.48 -13.37
CA GLN A 243 -34.55 16.53 -14.34
C GLN A 243 -35.99 16.97 -14.11
N SER A 244 -36.70 16.31 -13.17
CA SER A 244 -38.05 16.68 -12.78
C SER A 244 -38.13 17.95 -11.93
N LEU A 245 -37.00 18.37 -11.26
CA LEU A 245 -36.96 19.56 -10.43
C LEU A 245 -36.59 20.85 -11.18
N VAL A 246 -36.15 20.76 -12.44
CA VAL A 246 -35.75 21.95 -13.23
C VAL A 246 -36.98 22.67 -13.83
N ARG A 247 -38.19 22.10 -13.76
CA ARG A 247 -39.39 22.75 -14.31
C ARG A 247 -40.19 23.62 -13.33
N SER A 248 -39.82 23.70 -12.08
CA SER A 248 -40.67 24.44 -11.10
C SER A 248 -40.12 25.75 -10.52
N ASN A 249 -38.91 26.18 -10.83
CA ASN A 249 -38.35 27.40 -10.25
C ASN A 249 -37.72 28.34 -11.26
N GLY A 250 -38.52 28.96 -12.12
CA GLY A 250 -38.13 30.14 -12.89
C GLY A 250 -37.89 31.40 -12.02
N ARG A 251 -37.63 31.25 -10.72
CA ARG A 251 -37.33 32.34 -9.77
C ARG A 251 -35.86 32.37 -9.27
N ASP A 252 -35.09 31.30 -9.46
CA ASP A 252 -33.72 31.24 -8.93
C ASP A 252 -32.64 31.76 -9.89
N GLU A 253 -32.98 32.02 -11.18
CA GLU A 253 -32.01 32.66 -12.11
C GLU A 253 -31.64 34.10 -11.70
N ALA A 254 -32.47 34.77 -10.88
CA ALA A 254 -32.14 36.10 -10.39
C ALA A 254 -31.15 36.08 -9.22
N ALA A 255 -31.08 34.99 -8.45
CA ALA A 255 -30.15 34.86 -7.32
C ALA A 255 -28.72 34.63 -7.76
N TRP A 256 -28.50 33.92 -8.85
CA TRP A 256 -27.14 33.65 -9.41
C TRP A 256 -26.45 34.89 -9.97
N ARG A 257 -27.18 35.85 -10.51
CA ARG A 257 -26.64 37.11 -11.07
C ARG A 257 -26.13 38.08 -10.01
N THR A 258 -26.53 37.93 -8.75
CA THR A 258 -26.10 38.80 -7.67
C THR A 258 -24.79 38.33 -7.02
N GLU A 259 -24.44 37.04 -7.15
CA GLU A 259 -23.19 36.47 -6.63
C GLU A 259 -21.98 36.69 -7.57
N GLU A 260 -22.20 36.99 -8.85
CA GLU A 260 -21.12 37.33 -9.81
C GLU A 260 -20.41 38.67 -9.51
N ARG A 261 -20.96 39.48 -8.57
CA ARG A 261 -20.35 40.77 -8.18
C ARG A 261 -19.35 40.73 -7.03
N LEU A 262 -19.26 39.60 -6.34
CA LEU A 262 -18.28 39.40 -5.29
C LEU A 262 -17.24 38.43 -5.83
N GLY A 263 -16.13 38.94 -6.36
CA GLY A 263 -15.03 38.19 -7.00
C GLY A 263 -14.53 36.99 -6.19
N ARG A 264 -15.26 35.89 -6.24
CA ARG A 264 -14.80 34.62 -5.72
C ARG A 264 -13.83 34.01 -6.74
N PRO A 265 -12.71 33.45 -6.32
CA PRO A 265 -11.83 32.75 -7.22
C PRO A 265 -12.57 31.56 -7.82
N GLN A 266 -12.95 31.65 -9.08
CA GLN A 266 -13.41 30.52 -9.88
C GLN A 266 -12.18 29.73 -10.30
N GLY A 267 -11.96 28.60 -9.66
CA GLY A 267 -10.89 27.70 -10.04
C GLY A 267 -10.83 26.50 -9.10
N ILE A 268 -10.68 25.33 -9.67
CA ILE A 268 -10.33 24.14 -8.92
C ILE A 268 -8.89 24.33 -8.42
N ILE A 269 -8.71 24.39 -7.11
CA ILE A 269 -7.37 24.42 -6.52
C ILE A 269 -6.80 23.01 -6.57
N ASN A 270 -5.84 22.79 -7.44
CA ASN A 270 -5.12 21.53 -7.53
C ASN A 270 -4.18 21.38 -6.33
N LEU A 271 -4.61 20.62 -5.33
CA LEU A 271 -3.80 20.30 -4.16
C LEU A 271 -2.96 19.06 -4.42
N CYS A 272 -1.64 19.14 -4.24
CA CYS A 272 -0.81 17.94 -4.27
C CYS A 272 -1.22 17.00 -3.12
N SER A 273 -1.70 15.82 -3.46
CA SER A 273 -2.11 14.81 -2.47
C SER A 273 -0.97 14.36 -1.55
N TRP A 274 0.27 14.48 -2.03
CA TRP A 274 1.47 14.09 -1.30
C TRP A 274 1.97 15.15 -0.31
N CYS A 275 2.24 16.38 -0.78
CA CYS A 275 2.82 17.43 0.05
C CYS A 275 1.80 18.47 0.54
N LYS A 276 0.50 18.32 0.17
CA LYS A 276 -0.58 19.24 0.53
C LYS A 276 -0.34 20.70 0.12
N ARG A 277 0.50 20.92 -0.90
CA ARG A 277 0.81 22.23 -1.46
C ARG A 277 0.03 22.48 -2.76
N VAL A 278 -0.12 23.75 -3.08
CA VAL A 278 -0.83 24.25 -4.25
C VAL A 278 0.18 24.90 -5.20
N PRO A 279 0.27 24.49 -6.49
CA PRO A 279 1.10 25.19 -7.46
C PRO A 279 0.41 26.47 -7.93
N ASP A 280 1.16 27.54 -8.12
CA ASP A 280 0.66 28.73 -8.80
C ASP A 280 0.83 28.62 -10.33
N GLN A 281 0.44 29.69 -11.04
CA GLN A 281 0.54 29.75 -12.50
C GLN A 281 2.00 29.77 -13.01
N SER A 282 2.97 30.07 -12.13
CA SER A 282 4.40 30.04 -12.46
C SER A 282 5.05 28.68 -12.15
N GLY A 283 4.31 27.76 -11.51
CA GLY A 283 4.81 26.44 -11.11
C GLY A 283 5.47 26.42 -9.73
N GLU A 284 5.43 27.51 -8.96
CA GLU A 284 5.90 27.52 -7.57
C GLU A 284 4.87 26.89 -6.63
N TRP A 285 5.35 26.17 -5.58
CA TRP A 285 4.53 25.40 -4.67
C TRP A 285 4.38 26.08 -3.31
N TYR A 286 3.15 26.48 -2.96
CA TYR A 286 2.78 27.13 -1.70
C TYR A 286 2.01 26.18 -0.79
N ASP A 287 2.11 26.35 0.53
CA ASP A 287 1.16 25.70 1.41
C ASP A 287 -0.25 26.31 1.23
N LEU A 288 -1.29 25.49 1.52
CA LEU A 288 -2.67 25.89 1.26
C LEU A 288 -3.07 27.15 2.02
N ALA A 289 -2.61 27.32 3.27
CA ALA A 289 -2.98 28.47 4.11
C ALA A 289 -2.33 29.75 3.56
N THR A 290 -1.05 29.71 3.18
CA THR A 290 -0.34 30.82 2.56
C THR A 290 -0.96 31.19 1.22
N PHE A 291 -1.29 30.20 0.38
CA PHE A 291 -1.93 30.42 -0.92
C PHE A 291 -3.29 31.11 -0.80
N ILE A 292 -4.11 30.71 0.18
CA ILE A 292 -5.43 31.32 0.45
C ILE A 292 -5.24 32.72 1.06
N ALA A 293 -4.32 32.91 2.00
CA ALA A 293 -4.10 34.19 2.67
C ALA A 293 -3.61 35.29 1.70
N GLU A 294 -2.75 34.95 0.75
CA GLU A 294 -2.20 35.93 -0.20
C GLU A 294 -3.15 36.27 -1.37
N ARG A 295 -4.13 35.41 -1.65
CA ARG A 295 -5.01 35.55 -2.84
C ARG A 295 -6.49 35.60 -2.53
N SER A 296 -6.90 35.48 -1.27
CA SER A 296 -8.27 35.71 -0.80
C SER A 296 -8.28 36.85 0.19
N ALA A 297 -9.25 37.75 0.04
CA ALA A 297 -9.53 38.82 1.02
C ALA A 297 -10.18 38.29 2.33
N ILE A 298 -9.95 37.02 2.65
CA ILE A 298 -10.51 36.36 3.84
C ILE A 298 -9.46 36.39 4.94
N GLN A 299 -9.62 37.27 5.90
CA GLN A 299 -8.89 37.21 7.17
C GLN A 299 -9.46 36.08 8.01
N PHE A 300 -8.61 35.09 8.36
CA PHE A 300 -8.94 34.11 9.39
C PHE A 300 -8.71 34.75 10.77
N ASN A 301 -9.75 34.80 11.58
CA ASN A 301 -9.65 35.08 13.02
C ASN A 301 -9.36 33.81 13.78
#